data_c42c6f6476c49a8f4b5be573a68ca859
#
_entry.id   c42c6f6476c49a8f4b5be573a68ca859
#
_cell.length_a   1.000
_cell.length_b   1.000
_cell.length_c   1.000
_cell.angle_alpha   90.00
_cell.angle_beta   90.00
_cell.angle_gamma   90.00
#
_symmetry.space_group_name_H-M   'P 1'
#
loop_
_entity.id
_entity.type
_entity.pdbx_description
1 polymer ?
#
loop_
_entity_poly.entity_id
_entity_poly.type
_entity_poly.pdbx_seq_one_letter_code
_entity_poly.pdbx_strand_id
1 'polypeptide(L)'
;DGYLYEQYEKLKKELAEMGMFDAAYKTKIPFYVRKLGVVTAQTGAAVRDIINVAKRRNPFIEIVLYPAIVQGDQAVCSIINGIHALEREGVDVMIVGRGGGSIEDLWAFNHREVAQAVFDCSVPIISAVGHETDTTIIDYVADLRAPTPSAAAELAVCDMAAVVQQLYDLSHKVVTAMLQKCKQQRLLTENMELRLRSVSPQMVLRQHRMRILSLEEQLSYHMERKLAAQQHKLEISASRLEALSPLAKLKQGYAYVT
;
A
#
# COMPACT_ATOMS: atom_id res chain seq x y z
N ASP A 1 -7.53 50.81 -22.30
CA ASP A 1 -7.95 49.58 -21.54
C ASP A 1 -9.08 48.83 -22.27
N GLY A 2 -10.14 49.47 -22.81
CA GLY A 2 -11.25 48.79 -23.45
C GLY A 2 -10.88 48.03 -24.73
N TYR A 3 -10.03 48.59 -25.60
CA TYR A 3 -9.62 47.95 -26.85
C TYR A 3 -8.81 46.68 -26.67
N LEU A 4 -7.89 46.67 -25.72
CA LEU A 4 -7.12 45.47 -25.39
C LEU A 4 -7.98 44.36 -24.79
N TYR A 5 -8.95 44.73 -23.96
CA TYR A 5 -9.91 43.78 -23.39
C TYR A 5 -10.84 43.14 -24.46
N GLU A 6 -11.30 43.96 -25.43
CA GLU A 6 -12.09 43.44 -26.57
C GLU A 6 -11.28 42.46 -27.42
N GLN A 7 -10.01 42.74 -27.68
CA GLN A 7 -9.12 41.82 -28.40
C GLN A 7 -8.88 40.52 -27.64
N TYR A 8 -8.67 40.62 -26.33
CA TYR A 8 -8.54 39.42 -25.46
C TYR A 8 -9.80 38.54 -25.51
N GLU A 9 -10.97 39.08 -25.31
CA GLU A 9 -12.21 38.31 -25.34
C GLU A 9 -12.49 37.71 -26.73
N LYS A 10 -12.20 38.44 -27.80
CA LYS A 10 -12.30 37.93 -29.17
C LYS A 10 -11.39 36.74 -29.42
N LEU A 11 -10.10 36.86 -29.03
CA LEU A 11 -9.12 35.79 -29.20
C LEU A 11 -9.48 34.57 -28.32
N LYS A 12 -9.90 34.81 -27.10
CA LYS A 12 -10.35 33.75 -26.19
C LYS A 12 -11.49 32.93 -26.76
N LYS A 13 -12.49 33.61 -27.34
CA LYS A 13 -13.62 32.97 -28.00
C LYS A 13 -13.19 32.16 -29.21
N GLU A 14 -12.35 32.73 -30.07
CA GLU A 14 -11.82 32.07 -31.26
C GLU A 14 -11.06 30.79 -30.91
N LEU A 15 -10.14 30.83 -29.92
CA LEU A 15 -9.36 29.67 -29.49
C LEU A 15 -10.22 28.60 -28.77
N ALA A 16 -11.26 29.03 -28.06
CA ALA A 16 -12.26 28.13 -27.48
C ALA A 16 -13.06 27.39 -28.55
N GLU A 17 -13.53 28.10 -29.61
CA GLU A 17 -14.22 27.49 -30.74
C GLU A 17 -13.33 26.50 -31.52
N MET A 18 -12.01 26.74 -31.55
CA MET A 18 -11.00 25.79 -32.08
C MET A 18 -10.72 24.60 -31.18
N GLY A 19 -11.27 24.55 -29.96
CA GLY A 19 -11.10 23.46 -29.00
C GLY A 19 -9.76 23.47 -28.26
N MET A 20 -8.95 24.52 -28.36
CA MET A 20 -7.60 24.55 -27.76
C MET A 20 -7.60 24.54 -26.23
N PHE A 21 -8.76 24.76 -25.59
CA PHE A 21 -8.91 24.74 -24.13
C PHE A 21 -9.45 23.40 -23.60
N ASP A 22 -9.76 22.46 -24.48
CA ASP A 22 -10.37 21.20 -24.10
C ASP A 22 -9.41 20.34 -23.25
N ALA A 23 -9.93 19.77 -22.18
CA ALA A 23 -9.17 18.91 -21.29
C ALA A 23 -8.61 17.63 -21.98
N ALA A 24 -9.19 17.27 -23.15
CA ALA A 24 -8.74 16.13 -23.94
C ALA A 24 -7.32 16.30 -24.51
N TYR A 25 -6.89 17.55 -24.76
CA TYR A 25 -5.55 17.86 -25.29
C TYR A 25 -4.52 18.09 -24.18
N LYS A 26 -4.94 18.24 -22.92
CA LYS A 26 -4.04 18.51 -21.81
C LYS A 26 -3.27 17.27 -21.41
N THR A 27 -1.95 17.40 -21.41
CA THR A 27 -1.02 16.35 -21.01
C THR A 27 -0.85 16.33 -19.49
N LYS A 28 -0.88 15.16 -18.88
CA LYS A 28 -0.67 15.04 -17.43
C LYS A 28 0.78 15.31 -17.07
N ILE A 29 1.00 16.10 -16.02
CA ILE A 29 2.34 16.33 -15.47
C ILE A 29 2.89 14.98 -14.94
N PRO A 30 4.12 14.59 -15.33
CA PRO A 30 4.77 13.37 -14.82
C PRO A 30 4.94 13.42 -13.30
N PHE A 31 4.69 12.29 -12.63
CA PHE A 31 4.89 12.22 -11.18
C PHE A 31 6.35 12.48 -10.77
N TYR A 32 7.30 11.95 -11.55
CA TYR A 32 8.72 12.13 -11.29
C TYR A 32 9.37 12.86 -12.44
N VAL A 33 9.85 14.07 -12.14
CA VAL A 33 10.51 14.99 -13.08
C VAL A 33 12.01 14.98 -12.76
N ARG A 34 12.81 14.68 -13.76
CA ARG A 34 14.28 14.73 -13.69
C ARG A 34 14.81 16.05 -14.20
N LYS A 35 14.23 16.55 -15.29
CA LYS A 35 14.70 17.73 -16.01
C LYS A 35 13.55 18.72 -16.14
N LEU A 36 13.62 19.82 -15.40
CA LEU A 36 12.62 20.90 -15.38
C LEU A 36 13.08 22.03 -16.29
N GLY A 37 12.29 22.34 -17.32
CA GLY A 37 12.47 23.52 -18.15
C GLY A 37 11.82 24.75 -17.53
N VAL A 38 12.46 25.90 -17.62
CA VAL A 38 11.91 27.16 -17.14
C VAL A 38 12.10 28.25 -18.17
N VAL A 39 11.00 28.80 -18.69
CA VAL A 39 10.98 29.97 -19.58
C VAL A 39 10.56 31.17 -18.76
N THR A 40 11.52 32.01 -18.38
CA THR A 40 11.29 33.26 -17.60
C THR A 40 12.43 34.25 -17.78
N ALA A 41 12.28 35.44 -17.21
CA ALA A 41 13.35 36.41 -17.20
C ALA A 41 14.58 35.88 -16.44
N GLN A 42 15.77 36.17 -16.97
CA GLN A 42 17.05 35.73 -16.38
C GLN A 42 17.26 36.24 -14.95
N THR A 43 16.76 37.43 -14.67
CA THR A 43 16.90 38.11 -13.38
C THR A 43 15.51 38.39 -12.80
N GLY A 44 15.29 38.01 -11.53
CA GLY A 44 14.01 38.28 -10.87
C GLY A 44 13.74 37.36 -9.69
N ALA A 45 12.68 37.65 -8.99
CA ALA A 45 12.21 36.81 -7.88
C ALA A 45 11.71 35.45 -8.39
N ALA A 46 10.97 35.44 -9.51
CA ALA A 46 10.33 34.22 -10.05
C ALA A 46 11.30 33.06 -10.30
N VAL A 47 12.44 33.34 -10.98
CA VAL A 47 13.44 32.28 -11.23
C VAL A 47 14.07 31.76 -9.96
N ARG A 48 14.35 32.64 -8.99
CA ARG A 48 14.90 32.24 -7.68
C ARG A 48 13.92 31.38 -6.89
N ASP A 49 12.65 31.77 -6.89
CA ASP A 49 11.59 31.05 -6.19
C ASP A 49 11.40 29.67 -6.79
N ILE A 50 11.34 29.55 -8.13
CA ILE A 50 11.25 28.24 -8.81
C ILE A 50 12.44 27.35 -8.42
N ILE A 51 13.67 27.87 -8.50
CA ILE A 51 14.88 27.10 -8.18
C ILE A 51 14.87 26.65 -6.71
N ASN A 52 14.55 27.56 -5.79
CA ASN A 52 14.55 27.26 -4.36
C ASN A 52 13.49 26.21 -4.01
N VAL A 53 12.28 26.34 -4.53
CA VAL A 53 11.19 25.40 -4.28
C VAL A 53 11.51 24.05 -4.93
N ALA A 54 11.91 24.01 -6.19
CA ALA A 54 12.24 22.79 -6.90
C ALA A 54 13.36 21.99 -6.21
N LYS A 55 14.46 22.65 -5.85
CA LYS A 55 15.60 22.01 -5.17
C LYS A 55 15.27 21.58 -3.73
N ARG A 56 14.42 22.32 -3.02
CA ARG A 56 13.95 21.91 -1.69
C ARG A 56 13.15 20.63 -1.75
N ARG A 57 12.28 20.47 -2.77
CA ARG A 57 11.45 19.28 -2.95
C ARG A 57 12.23 18.10 -3.53
N ASN A 58 13.08 18.36 -4.52
CA ASN A 58 13.95 17.36 -5.13
C ASN A 58 15.37 17.92 -5.32
N PRO A 59 16.32 17.59 -4.44
CA PRO A 59 17.72 18.05 -4.57
C PRO A 59 18.42 17.56 -5.83
N PHE A 60 17.92 16.51 -6.47
CA PHE A 60 18.52 15.87 -7.63
C PHE A 60 17.97 16.38 -8.96
N ILE A 61 17.02 17.34 -8.93
CA ILE A 61 16.41 17.87 -10.14
C ILE A 61 17.41 18.69 -10.96
N GLU A 62 17.46 18.45 -12.25
CA GLU A 62 18.14 19.30 -13.23
C GLU A 62 17.18 20.41 -13.67
N ILE A 63 17.62 21.66 -13.60
CA ILE A 63 16.84 22.83 -14.01
C ILE A 63 17.51 23.48 -15.20
N VAL A 64 16.80 23.53 -16.32
CA VAL A 64 17.23 24.16 -17.54
C VAL A 64 16.48 25.47 -17.72
N LEU A 65 17.19 26.60 -17.54
CA LEU A 65 16.62 27.91 -17.68
C LEU A 65 16.84 28.42 -19.10
N TYR A 66 15.78 28.81 -19.78
CA TYR A 66 15.84 29.64 -20.97
C TYR A 66 15.54 31.09 -20.57
N PRO A 67 16.53 32.02 -20.68
CA PRO A 67 16.36 33.42 -20.32
C PRO A 67 15.52 34.12 -21.38
N ALA A 68 14.21 34.26 -21.13
CA ALA A 68 13.28 34.90 -22.05
C ALA A 68 13.06 36.37 -21.71
N ILE A 69 12.89 37.18 -22.74
CA ILE A 69 12.32 38.52 -22.61
C ILE A 69 10.81 38.30 -22.44
N VAL A 70 10.26 38.72 -21.32
CA VAL A 70 8.85 38.44 -20.94
C VAL A 70 7.97 39.69 -21.02
N GLN A 71 8.51 40.84 -21.46
CA GLN A 71 7.79 42.10 -21.61
C GLN A 71 8.34 42.90 -22.81
N GLY A 72 7.49 43.73 -23.42
CA GLY A 72 7.84 44.53 -24.62
C GLY A 72 7.67 43.74 -25.93
N ASP A 73 8.00 44.38 -27.04
CA ASP A 73 7.71 43.91 -28.41
C ASP A 73 8.38 42.58 -28.77
N GLN A 74 9.52 42.26 -28.17
CA GLN A 74 10.26 41.05 -28.46
C GLN A 74 9.82 39.86 -27.56
N ALA A 75 8.92 40.07 -26.62
CA ALA A 75 8.54 39.07 -25.65
C ALA A 75 7.90 37.83 -26.32
N VAL A 76 6.99 38.02 -27.27
CA VAL A 76 6.32 36.95 -27.99
C VAL A 76 7.32 36.01 -28.65
N CYS A 77 8.23 36.54 -29.48
CA CYS A 77 9.23 35.72 -30.17
C CYS A 77 10.18 35.04 -29.18
N SER A 78 10.57 35.73 -28.10
CA SER A 78 11.47 35.19 -27.08
C SER A 78 10.84 34.01 -26.32
N ILE A 79 9.57 34.11 -25.94
CA ILE A 79 8.83 33.04 -25.25
C ILE A 79 8.68 31.81 -26.17
N ILE A 80 8.29 31.99 -27.43
CA ILE A 80 8.14 30.91 -28.41
C ILE A 80 9.46 30.19 -28.63
N ASN A 81 10.54 30.94 -28.83
CA ASN A 81 11.88 30.37 -28.97
C ASN A 81 12.31 29.60 -27.73
N GLY A 82 11.94 30.08 -26.53
CA GLY A 82 12.19 29.39 -25.27
C GLY A 82 11.48 28.06 -25.18
N ILE A 83 10.21 28.02 -25.53
CA ILE A 83 9.43 26.78 -25.55
C ILE A 83 10.07 25.75 -26.50
N HIS A 84 10.34 26.15 -27.75
CA HIS A 84 10.95 25.22 -28.72
C HIS A 84 12.38 24.82 -28.37
N ALA A 85 13.17 25.70 -27.71
CA ALA A 85 14.50 25.34 -27.27
C ALA A 85 14.49 24.29 -26.16
N LEU A 86 13.62 24.43 -25.18
CA LEU A 86 13.49 23.48 -24.08
C LEU A 86 12.84 22.15 -24.52
N GLU A 87 11.94 22.19 -25.50
CA GLU A 87 11.39 20.98 -26.11
C GLU A 87 12.50 20.17 -26.80
N ARG A 88 13.36 20.81 -27.59
CA ARG A 88 14.52 20.16 -28.22
C ARG A 88 15.56 19.66 -27.21
N GLU A 89 15.69 20.32 -26.07
CA GLU A 89 16.55 19.90 -24.97
C GLU A 89 16.03 18.66 -24.23
N GLY A 90 14.76 18.28 -24.47
CA GLY A 90 14.13 17.09 -23.92
C GLY A 90 13.89 17.21 -22.41
N VAL A 91 13.27 18.30 -21.98
CA VAL A 91 12.83 18.47 -20.60
C VAL A 91 11.54 17.64 -20.35
N ASP A 92 11.33 17.21 -19.11
CA ASP A 92 10.16 16.39 -18.75
C ASP A 92 8.88 17.23 -18.54
N VAL A 93 9.06 18.48 -18.11
CA VAL A 93 8.00 19.47 -17.91
C VAL A 93 8.57 20.86 -18.02
N MET A 94 7.76 21.81 -18.49
CA MET A 94 8.15 23.23 -18.57
C MET A 94 7.31 24.10 -17.65
N ILE A 95 7.92 25.11 -17.07
CA ILE A 95 7.24 26.23 -16.44
C ILE A 95 7.44 27.47 -17.33
N VAL A 96 6.35 28.05 -17.80
CA VAL A 96 6.35 29.32 -18.52
C VAL A 96 5.72 30.36 -17.60
N GLY A 97 6.49 31.36 -17.22
CA GLY A 97 6.00 32.31 -16.25
C GLY A 97 6.80 33.58 -16.15
N ARG A 98 6.28 34.51 -15.39
CA ARG A 98 6.97 35.74 -15.05
C ARG A 98 6.79 36.09 -13.58
N GLY A 99 7.64 36.98 -13.10
CA GLY A 99 7.44 37.64 -11.81
C GLY A 99 6.32 38.69 -11.85
N GLY A 100 6.00 39.29 -10.75
CA GLY A 100 5.00 40.35 -10.64
C GLY A 100 5.33 41.56 -11.58
N GLY A 101 4.31 42.27 -12.02
CA GLY A 101 4.39 43.40 -12.91
C GLY A 101 3.01 43.95 -13.26
N SER A 102 2.93 44.95 -14.14
CA SER A 102 1.63 45.50 -14.56
C SER A 102 0.86 44.59 -15.50
N ILE A 103 -0.45 44.79 -15.62
CA ILE A 103 -1.34 44.05 -16.57
C ILE A 103 -0.86 44.20 -18.01
N GLU A 104 -0.31 45.36 -18.37
CA GLU A 104 0.26 45.63 -19.69
C GLU A 104 1.43 44.70 -20.02
N ASP A 105 2.23 44.35 -19.03
CA ASP A 105 3.36 43.42 -19.19
C ASP A 105 2.91 41.96 -19.40
N LEU A 106 1.66 41.61 -19.07
CA LEU A 106 1.09 40.27 -19.27
C LEU A 106 0.61 40.06 -20.71
N TRP A 107 0.53 41.16 -21.49
CA TRP A 107 -0.05 41.12 -22.82
C TRP A 107 0.66 40.17 -23.79
N ALA A 108 1.95 39.98 -23.65
CA ALA A 108 2.72 39.06 -24.48
C ALA A 108 2.21 37.61 -24.38
N PHE A 109 1.61 37.21 -23.25
CA PHE A 109 1.05 35.88 -23.01
C PHE A 109 -0.40 35.71 -23.52
N ASN A 110 -0.99 36.82 -24.06
CA ASN A 110 -2.29 36.84 -24.71
C ASN A 110 -2.20 36.81 -26.23
N HIS A 111 -1.00 36.58 -26.80
CA HIS A 111 -0.82 36.48 -28.24
C HIS A 111 -1.16 35.06 -28.75
N ARG A 112 -1.78 35.05 -29.94
CA ARG A 112 -2.18 33.78 -30.60
C ARG A 112 -0.98 32.86 -30.86
N GLU A 113 0.14 33.45 -31.29
CA GLU A 113 1.35 32.69 -31.62
C GLU A 113 1.95 31.99 -30.40
N VAL A 114 1.88 32.62 -29.23
CA VAL A 114 2.29 31.97 -27.95
C VAL A 114 1.32 30.85 -27.57
N ALA A 115 0.02 31.09 -27.69
CA ALA A 115 -0.98 30.05 -27.44
C ALA A 115 -0.78 28.85 -28.36
N GLN A 116 -0.50 29.09 -29.65
CA GLN A 116 -0.22 28.01 -30.60
C GLN A 116 1.05 27.25 -30.25
N ALA A 117 2.15 27.95 -29.91
CA ALA A 117 3.39 27.28 -29.51
C ALA A 117 3.26 26.41 -28.26
N VAL A 118 2.40 26.84 -27.30
CA VAL A 118 2.08 26.04 -26.12
C VAL A 118 1.25 24.82 -26.47
N PHE A 119 0.25 24.99 -27.35
CA PHE A 119 -0.63 23.90 -27.77
C PHE A 119 0.09 22.82 -28.58
N ASP A 120 1.02 23.22 -29.46
CA ASP A 120 1.78 22.32 -30.34
C ASP A 120 2.94 21.63 -29.60
N CYS A 121 3.29 22.10 -28.38
CA CYS A 121 4.40 21.54 -27.63
C CYS A 121 4.09 20.12 -27.14
N SER A 122 5.03 19.20 -27.36
CA SER A 122 4.91 17.80 -26.92
C SER A 122 5.21 17.60 -25.44
N VAL A 123 5.85 18.58 -24.79
CA VAL A 123 6.21 18.55 -23.37
C VAL A 123 5.13 19.27 -22.57
N PRO A 124 4.65 18.71 -21.45
CA PRO A 124 3.64 19.36 -20.63
C PRO A 124 4.12 20.71 -20.09
N ILE A 125 3.26 21.72 -20.19
CA ILE A 125 3.54 23.10 -19.80
C ILE A 125 2.69 23.54 -18.63
N ILE A 126 3.33 24.10 -17.61
CA ILE A 126 2.68 24.76 -16.48
C ILE A 126 2.79 26.28 -16.69
N SER A 127 1.66 26.95 -16.83
CA SER A 127 1.61 28.41 -16.85
C SER A 127 1.68 28.98 -15.44
N ALA A 128 2.56 29.96 -15.23
CA ALA A 128 2.73 30.70 -13.99
C ALA A 128 2.84 32.21 -14.27
N VAL A 129 1.87 32.71 -15.04
CA VAL A 129 1.86 34.09 -15.54
C VAL A 129 0.93 34.96 -14.75
N GLY A 130 -0.33 34.56 -14.59
CA GLY A 130 -1.38 35.33 -13.97
C GLY A 130 -1.58 34.99 -12.49
N HIS A 131 -1.89 36.02 -11.67
CA HIS A 131 -2.41 35.82 -10.32
C HIS A 131 -3.87 35.35 -10.39
N GLU A 132 -4.51 35.09 -9.24
CA GLU A 132 -5.87 34.55 -9.20
C GLU A 132 -6.91 35.37 -10.00
N THR A 133 -6.73 36.69 -10.06
CA THR A 133 -7.62 37.64 -10.76
C THR A 133 -7.30 37.85 -12.23
N ASP A 134 -6.04 37.63 -12.66
CA ASP A 134 -5.55 38.02 -13.96
C ASP A 134 -5.23 36.82 -14.84
N THR A 135 -6.26 36.21 -15.43
CA THR A 135 -6.10 35.03 -16.29
C THR A 135 -5.69 35.43 -17.69
N THR A 136 -4.61 34.86 -18.21
CA THR A 136 -4.12 35.06 -19.57
C THR A 136 -4.52 33.93 -20.50
N ILE A 137 -4.39 34.12 -21.83
CA ILE A 137 -4.70 33.08 -22.83
C ILE A 137 -3.85 31.82 -22.64
N ILE A 138 -2.58 31.99 -22.31
CA ILE A 138 -1.69 30.84 -22.05
C ILE A 138 -2.18 29.99 -20.87
N ASP A 139 -2.85 30.57 -19.87
CA ASP A 139 -3.38 29.84 -18.70
C ASP A 139 -4.51 28.88 -19.08
N TYR A 140 -5.25 29.17 -20.15
CA TYR A 140 -6.29 28.27 -20.68
C TYR A 140 -5.72 27.16 -21.54
N VAL A 141 -4.67 27.47 -22.34
CA VAL A 141 -4.05 26.51 -23.27
C VAL A 141 -3.09 25.57 -22.57
N ALA A 142 -2.32 26.05 -21.59
CA ALA A 142 -1.36 25.24 -20.85
C ALA A 142 -2.03 24.03 -20.18
N ASP A 143 -1.27 22.96 -20.01
CA ASP A 143 -1.72 21.71 -19.38
C ASP A 143 -2.17 21.93 -17.94
N LEU A 144 -1.45 22.79 -17.21
CA LEU A 144 -1.75 23.16 -15.84
C LEU A 144 -1.52 24.66 -15.62
N ARG A 145 -2.38 25.28 -14.83
CA ARG A 145 -2.22 26.65 -14.37
C ARG A 145 -1.77 26.68 -12.91
N ALA A 146 -0.80 27.52 -12.60
CA ALA A 146 -0.37 27.83 -11.25
C ALA A 146 -0.50 29.33 -10.97
N PRO A 147 -0.97 29.75 -9.78
CA PRO A 147 -1.18 31.16 -9.46
C PRO A 147 0.12 31.93 -9.24
N THR A 148 1.22 31.22 -9.01
CA THR A 148 2.55 31.81 -8.78
C THR A 148 3.65 30.91 -9.32
N PRO A 149 4.84 31.47 -9.63
CA PRO A 149 6.01 30.67 -10.02
C PRO A 149 6.43 29.62 -8.98
N SER A 150 6.28 29.93 -7.69
CA SER A 150 6.54 28.99 -6.60
C SER A 150 5.57 27.83 -6.59
N ALA A 151 4.27 28.12 -6.78
CA ALA A 151 3.24 27.09 -6.90
C ALA A 151 3.45 26.20 -8.14
N ALA A 152 3.88 26.79 -9.27
CA ALA A 152 4.24 26.01 -10.46
C ALA A 152 5.37 25.01 -10.17
N ALA A 153 6.40 25.43 -9.46
CA ALA A 153 7.49 24.54 -9.04
C ALA A 153 7.02 23.43 -8.10
N GLU A 154 6.07 23.73 -7.20
CA GLU A 154 5.48 22.72 -6.33
C GLU A 154 4.66 21.68 -7.09
N LEU A 155 3.92 22.10 -8.11
CA LEU A 155 3.12 21.21 -8.96
C LEU A 155 3.99 20.40 -9.93
N ALA A 156 5.11 20.99 -10.41
CA ALA A 156 6.03 20.33 -11.32
C ALA A 156 6.89 19.25 -10.65
N VAL A 157 7.25 19.43 -9.38
CA VAL A 157 8.29 18.63 -8.73
C VAL A 157 7.71 17.85 -7.55
N CYS A 158 7.86 16.51 -7.57
CA CYS A 158 7.45 15.67 -6.45
C CYS A 158 8.28 15.93 -5.20
N ASP A 159 7.69 15.70 -4.04
CA ASP A 159 8.38 15.77 -2.75
C ASP A 159 9.17 14.47 -2.51
N MET A 160 10.49 14.54 -2.70
CA MET A 160 11.38 13.38 -2.53
C MET A 160 11.40 12.85 -1.10
N ALA A 161 11.21 13.70 -0.09
CA ALA A 161 11.14 13.24 1.29
C ALA A 161 9.89 12.36 1.51
N ALA A 162 8.76 12.77 0.98
CA ALA A 162 7.52 11.97 1.03
C ALA A 162 7.67 10.64 0.26
N VAL A 163 8.32 10.65 -0.90
CA VAL A 163 8.57 9.43 -1.70
C VAL A 163 9.47 8.45 -0.93
N VAL A 164 10.55 8.94 -0.33
CA VAL A 164 11.45 8.12 0.47
C VAL A 164 10.73 7.54 1.67
N GLN A 165 9.91 8.33 2.38
CA GLN A 165 9.12 7.84 3.50
C GLN A 165 8.15 6.72 3.08
N GLN A 166 7.45 6.89 1.95
CA GLN A 166 6.57 5.85 1.40
C GLN A 166 7.33 4.55 1.08
N LEU A 167 8.55 4.64 0.54
CA LEU A 167 9.39 3.48 0.28
C LEU A 167 9.80 2.75 1.57
N TYR A 168 10.16 3.50 2.62
CA TYR A 168 10.43 2.90 3.93
C TYR A 168 9.21 2.18 4.51
N ASP A 169 8.04 2.82 4.44
CA ASP A 169 6.80 2.24 4.94
C ASP A 169 6.42 0.96 4.17
N LEU A 170 6.57 0.97 2.85
CA LEU A 170 6.33 -0.20 2.02
C LEU A 170 7.33 -1.33 2.33
N SER A 171 8.62 -1.00 2.47
CA SER A 171 9.66 -1.97 2.86
C SER A 171 9.33 -2.62 4.20
N HIS A 172 8.96 -1.81 5.20
CA HIS A 172 8.55 -2.31 6.52
C HIS A 172 7.32 -3.22 6.46
N LYS A 173 6.30 -2.84 5.67
CA LYS A 173 5.10 -3.67 5.45
C LYS A 173 5.45 -5.03 4.83
N VAL A 174 6.33 -5.05 3.83
CA VAL A 174 6.77 -6.29 3.19
C VAL A 174 7.49 -7.21 4.18
N VAL A 175 8.45 -6.66 4.95
CA VAL A 175 9.19 -7.44 5.97
C VAL A 175 8.22 -8.00 7.01
N THR A 176 7.33 -7.18 7.53
CA THR A 176 6.34 -7.60 8.53
C THR A 176 5.42 -8.71 8.01
N ALA A 177 4.90 -8.55 6.79
CA ALA A 177 4.05 -9.55 6.15
C ALA A 177 4.79 -10.89 5.94
N MET A 178 6.06 -10.84 5.52
CA MET A 178 6.89 -12.03 5.37
C MET A 178 7.13 -12.74 6.70
N LEU A 179 7.47 -12.00 7.76
CA LEU A 179 7.66 -12.56 9.10
C LEU A 179 6.37 -13.21 9.64
N GLN A 180 5.23 -12.56 9.45
CA GLN A 180 3.93 -13.12 9.83
C GLN A 180 3.63 -14.42 9.07
N LYS A 181 3.87 -14.43 7.75
CA LYS A 181 3.67 -15.63 6.93
C LYS A 181 4.58 -16.78 7.35
N CYS A 182 5.85 -16.49 7.62
CA CYS A 182 6.80 -17.49 8.13
C CYS A 182 6.36 -18.05 9.49
N LYS A 183 5.93 -17.19 10.43
CA LYS A 183 5.40 -17.62 11.72
C LYS A 183 4.17 -18.50 11.58
N GLN A 184 3.23 -18.14 10.71
CA GLN A 184 2.03 -18.92 10.44
C GLN A 184 2.37 -20.31 9.87
N GLN A 185 3.31 -20.39 8.92
CA GLN A 185 3.75 -21.66 8.34
C GLN A 185 4.44 -22.55 9.37
N ARG A 186 5.27 -21.99 10.25
CA ARG A 186 5.88 -22.73 11.36
C ARG A 186 4.84 -23.34 12.28
N LEU A 187 3.84 -22.54 12.70
CA LEU A 187 2.74 -23.05 13.55
C LEU A 187 1.94 -24.16 12.87
N LEU A 188 1.68 -24.05 11.57
CA LEU A 188 1.03 -25.11 10.80
C LEU A 188 1.87 -26.38 10.79
N THR A 189 3.17 -26.27 10.56
CA THR A 189 4.09 -27.42 10.57
C THR A 189 4.16 -28.08 11.94
N GLU A 190 4.31 -27.31 13.01
CA GLU A 190 4.30 -27.82 14.40
C GLU A 190 2.98 -28.56 14.73
N ASN A 191 1.84 -27.97 14.34
CA ASN A 191 0.53 -28.63 14.52
C ASN A 191 0.41 -29.93 13.73
N MET A 192 0.93 -29.99 12.50
CA MET A 192 0.96 -31.21 11.70
C MET A 192 1.87 -32.28 12.36
N GLU A 193 3.01 -31.88 12.88
CA GLU A 193 3.92 -32.79 13.58
C GLU A 193 3.28 -33.37 14.85
N LEU A 194 2.59 -32.54 15.65
CA LEU A 194 1.86 -33.00 16.82
C LEU A 194 0.74 -33.98 16.45
N ARG A 195 -0.01 -33.71 15.38
CA ARG A 195 -1.04 -34.65 14.86
C ARG A 195 -0.43 -35.97 14.41
N LEU A 196 0.68 -35.92 13.67
CA LEU A 196 1.38 -37.14 13.25
C LEU A 196 1.87 -37.97 14.46
N ARG A 197 2.41 -37.33 15.47
CA ARG A 197 2.83 -38.00 16.72
C ARG A 197 1.63 -38.65 17.46
N SER A 198 0.48 -37.98 17.53
CA SER A 198 -0.71 -38.49 18.20
C SER A 198 -1.34 -39.68 17.48
N VAL A 199 -1.21 -39.80 16.17
CA VAL A 199 -1.73 -40.91 15.34
C VAL A 199 -0.63 -41.92 15.01
N SER A 200 0.55 -41.79 15.60
CA SER A 200 1.65 -42.70 15.28
C SER A 200 1.31 -44.14 15.65
N PRO A 201 1.67 -45.15 14.82
CA PRO A 201 1.40 -46.57 15.11
C PRO A 201 1.98 -46.99 16.47
N GLN A 202 3.05 -46.40 16.92
CA GLN A 202 3.65 -46.68 18.24
C GLN A 202 2.74 -46.26 19.40
N MET A 203 2.08 -45.10 19.31
CA MET A 203 1.13 -44.63 20.33
C MET A 203 -0.12 -45.52 20.37
N VAL A 204 -0.64 -45.91 19.23
CA VAL A 204 -1.78 -46.80 19.11
C VAL A 204 -1.46 -48.18 19.71
N LEU A 205 -0.30 -48.75 19.36
CA LEU A 205 0.19 -50.01 19.94
C LEU A 205 0.37 -49.92 21.44
N ARG A 206 0.95 -48.82 21.95
CA ARG A 206 1.10 -48.60 23.39
C ARG A 206 -0.22 -48.55 24.13
N GLN A 207 -1.21 -47.86 23.56
CA GLN A 207 -2.54 -47.78 24.12
C GLN A 207 -3.26 -49.16 24.17
N HIS A 208 -3.16 -49.93 23.08
CA HIS A 208 -3.70 -51.28 23.05
C HIS A 208 -3.01 -52.20 24.05
N ARG A 209 -1.71 -52.11 24.21
CA ARG A 209 -0.94 -52.89 25.18
C ARG A 209 -1.35 -52.59 26.61
N MET A 210 -1.52 -51.33 26.98
CA MET A 210 -2.02 -50.93 28.29
C MET A 210 -3.44 -51.45 28.54
N ARG A 211 -4.31 -51.45 27.51
CA ARG A 211 -5.66 -51.98 27.60
C ARG A 211 -5.67 -53.52 27.83
N ILE A 212 -4.79 -54.26 27.17
CA ILE A 212 -4.65 -55.70 27.38
C ILE A 212 -4.23 -55.99 28.83
N LEU A 213 -3.21 -55.31 29.33
CA LEU A 213 -2.77 -55.47 30.72
C LEU A 213 -3.88 -55.19 31.72
N SER A 214 -4.65 -54.13 31.53
CA SER A 214 -5.78 -53.83 32.38
C SER A 214 -6.91 -54.91 32.32
N LEU A 215 -7.14 -55.49 31.15
CA LEU A 215 -8.09 -56.57 30.99
C LEU A 215 -7.59 -57.89 31.65
N GLU A 216 -6.29 -58.16 31.57
CA GLU A 216 -5.68 -59.32 32.26
C GLU A 216 -5.83 -59.21 33.78
N GLU A 217 -5.55 -58.04 34.34
CA GLU A 217 -5.72 -57.77 35.78
C GLU A 217 -7.19 -57.95 36.22
N GLN A 218 -8.16 -57.40 35.43
CA GLN A 218 -9.55 -57.52 35.70
C GLN A 218 -10.03 -59.00 35.63
N LEU A 219 -9.51 -59.71 34.63
CA LEU A 219 -9.87 -61.13 34.47
C LEU A 219 -9.38 -61.94 35.67
N SER A 220 -8.09 -61.75 36.05
CA SER A 220 -7.50 -62.43 37.23
C SER A 220 -8.31 -62.12 38.48
N TYR A 221 -8.60 -60.85 38.74
CA TYR A 221 -9.43 -60.46 39.90
C TYR A 221 -10.84 -61.12 39.93
N HIS A 222 -11.52 -61.11 38.77
CA HIS A 222 -12.84 -61.73 38.69
C HIS A 222 -12.78 -63.25 38.82
N MET A 223 -11.74 -63.90 38.31
CA MET A 223 -11.56 -65.34 38.46
C MET A 223 -11.30 -65.71 39.90
N GLU A 224 -10.37 -65.02 40.60
CA GLU A 224 -10.10 -65.24 42.01
C GLU A 224 -11.40 -65.06 42.87
N ARG A 225 -12.10 -63.97 42.61
CA ARG A 225 -13.37 -63.72 43.33
C ARG A 225 -14.41 -64.78 43.08
N LYS A 226 -14.54 -65.29 41.86
CA LYS A 226 -15.44 -66.35 41.48
C LYS A 226 -15.03 -67.68 42.13
N LEU A 227 -13.75 -67.98 42.15
CA LEU A 227 -13.20 -69.14 42.80
C LEU A 227 -13.48 -69.12 44.31
N ALA A 228 -13.14 -68.02 44.98
CA ALA A 228 -13.42 -67.83 46.41
C ALA A 228 -14.90 -67.98 46.76
N ALA A 229 -15.81 -67.42 45.91
CA ALA A 229 -17.22 -67.54 46.08
C ALA A 229 -17.70 -69.01 45.94
N GLN A 230 -17.10 -69.80 45.02
CA GLN A 230 -17.44 -71.23 44.88
C GLN A 230 -16.84 -72.06 46.02
N GLN A 231 -15.62 -71.78 46.47
CA GLN A 231 -15.02 -72.42 47.65
C GLN A 231 -15.90 -72.19 48.89
N HIS A 232 -16.35 -70.94 49.12
CA HIS A 232 -17.22 -70.61 50.24
C HIS A 232 -18.53 -71.33 50.17
N LYS A 233 -19.17 -71.46 48.99
CA LYS A 233 -20.39 -72.31 48.84
C LYS A 233 -20.15 -73.72 49.12
N LEU A 234 -19.00 -74.30 48.72
CA LEU A 234 -18.64 -75.65 48.99
C LEU A 234 -18.46 -75.89 50.51
N GLU A 235 -17.71 -74.97 51.19
CA GLU A 235 -17.54 -74.99 52.65
C GLU A 235 -18.93 -74.99 53.39
N ILE A 236 -19.82 -74.07 52.99
CA ILE A 236 -21.20 -74.07 53.60
C ILE A 236 -21.91 -75.33 53.33
N SER A 237 -21.84 -75.90 52.14
CA SER A 237 -22.50 -77.16 51.81
C SER A 237 -21.88 -78.32 52.56
N ALA A 238 -20.58 -78.39 52.70
CA ALA A 238 -19.91 -79.40 53.49
C ALA A 238 -20.28 -79.30 54.98
N SER A 239 -20.26 -78.09 55.55
CA SER A 239 -20.71 -77.87 56.95
C SER A 239 -22.16 -78.26 57.20
N ARG A 240 -23.03 -77.99 56.23
CA ARG A 240 -24.44 -78.44 56.32
C ARG A 240 -24.60 -79.96 56.28
N LEU A 241 -23.82 -80.61 55.38
CA LEU A 241 -23.83 -82.09 55.32
C LEU A 241 -23.28 -82.69 56.63
N GLU A 242 -22.24 -82.10 57.18
CA GLU A 242 -21.68 -82.56 58.46
C GLU A 242 -22.63 -82.34 59.60
N ALA A 243 -23.37 -81.22 59.65
CA ALA A 243 -24.37 -80.93 60.66
C ALA A 243 -25.60 -81.83 60.55
N LEU A 244 -25.92 -82.34 59.34
CA LEU A 244 -27.02 -83.26 59.10
C LEU A 244 -26.64 -84.76 59.25
N SER A 245 -25.35 -85.06 59.41
CA SER A 245 -24.87 -86.41 59.51
C SER A 245 -25.30 -87.06 60.86
N PRO A 246 -26.00 -88.18 60.85
CA PRO A 246 -26.36 -88.87 62.07
C PRO A 246 -25.16 -89.36 62.87
N LEU A 247 -24.02 -89.66 62.16
CA LEU A 247 -22.81 -90.16 62.80
C LEU A 247 -22.05 -88.96 63.51
N ALA A 248 -22.19 -87.74 63.06
CA ALA A 248 -21.62 -86.57 63.75
C ALA A 248 -22.37 -86.31 65.08
N LYS A 249 -23.65 -86.53 65.13
CA LYS A 249 -24.45 -86.39 66.34
C LYS A 249 -24.09 -87.47 67.35
N LEU A 250 -23.86 -88.74 66.91
CA LEU A 250 -23.38 -89.83 67.77
C LEU A 250 -22.02 -89.58 68.37
N LYS A 251 -21.11 -88.96 67.66
CA LYS A 251 -19.80 -88.53 68.17
C LYS A 251 -19.85 -87.42 69.23
N GLN A 252 -20.93 -86.64 69.26
CA GLN A 252 -21.20 -85.57 70.24
C GLN A 252 -21.92 -86.11 71.50
N GLY A 253 -22.04 -87.45 71.65
CA GLY A 253 -22.63 -88.12 72.87
C GLY A 253 -24.12 -88.29 72.84
N TYR A 254 -24.83 -88.16 71.71
CA TYR A 254 -26.23 -88.47 71.58
C TYR A 254 -26.41 -90.00 71.33
N ALA A 255 -27.15 -90.68 72.16
CA ALA A 255 -27.53 -92.10 71.97
C ALA A 255 -28.85 -92.22 71.19
N TYR A 256 -28.94 -93.15 70.24
CA TYR A 256 -30.19 -93.52 69.62
C TYR A 256 -30.96 -94.43 70.62
N VAL A 257 -32.12 -93.96 71.09
CA VAL A 257 -32.98 -94.75 71.88
C VAL A 257 -34.07 -95.35 70.93
N THR A 258 -34.05 -96.66 70.75
CA THR A 258 -35.09 -97.43 70.04
C THR A 258 -36.30 -97.61 70.88
#